data_202694314ebd907cd1c9c92234fc6532
#
_entry.id   202694314ebd907cd1c9c92234fc6532
#
_cell.length_a   1.000
_cell.length_b   1.000
_cell.length_c   1.000
_cell.angle_alpha   90.00
_cell.angle_beta   90.00
_cell.angle_gamma   90.00
#
_symmetry.space_group_name_H-M   'P 1'
#
loop_
_entity.id
_entity.type
_entity.pdbx_description
1 polymer ?
#
loop_
_entity_poly.entity_id
_entity_poly.type
_entity_poly.pdbx_seq_one_letter_code
_entity_poly.pdbx_strand_id
1 'polypeptide(L)'
;MKEELEKSPNPILYAKQVLKKHFKIDTVTITQTLRFGGLADSLAYHGKIGKVYGPYGPRNARYLVQVLSKAPNEFYHISQIFIDTSFFSYRIADSIGNVILRKLKEGSATFEDLAKAYALGRDAAAGGDMGWIARGAMFPVIEHEVIAHKKGEVFKLWTSAGLNIMRKDDDPKQDTGFTLLMQVFL
;
A
#
# COMPACT_ATOMS: atom_id res chain seq x y z
N MET A 1 -32.08 7.77 -7.33
CA MET A 1 -31.00 7.00 -8.01
C MET A 1 -29.94 6.46 -7.05
N LYS A 2 -29.26 7.27 -6.19
CA LYS A 2 -28.31 6.76 -5.20
C LYS A 2 -28.94 5.75 -4.25
N GLU A 3 -30.00 6.17 -3.55
CA GLU A 3 -30.73 5.33 -2.59
C GLU A 3 -31.30 4.07 -3.20
N GLU A 4 -31.73 4.14 -4.44
CA GLU A 4 -32.30 2.99 -5.17
C GLU A 4 -31.23 1.99 -5.56
N LEU A 5 -30.03 2.47 -5.99
CA LEU A 5 -28.87 1.62 -6.21
C LEU A 5 -28.42 0.94 -4.90
N GLU A 6 -28.39 1.67 -3.79
CA GLU A 6 -28.01 1.14 -2.47
C GLU A 6 -29.00 0.06 -1.97
N LYS A 7 -30.29 0.23 -2.26
CA LYS A 7 -31.36 -0.71 -1.84
C LYS A 7 -31.51 -1.90 -2.79
N SER A 8 -30.90 -1.84 -3.99
CA SER A 8 -31.04 -2.91 -4.97
C SER A 8 -30.32 -4.19 -4.53
N PRO A 9 -30.96 -5.34 -4.54
CA PRO A 9 -30.31 -6.62 -4.27
C PRO A 9 -29.31 -7.01 -5.36
N ASN A 10 -29.45 -6.44 -6.57
CA ASN A 10 -28.51 -6.61 -7.68
C ASN A 10 -28.25 -5.27 -8.37
N PRO A 11 -27.28 -4.49 -7.87
CA PRO A 11 -26.98 -3.16 -8.42
C PRO A 11 -26.59 -3.17 -9.89
N ILE A 12 -25.93 -4.23 -10.34
CA ILE A 12 -25.47 -4.38 -11.74
C ILE A 12 -26.68 -4.49 -12.66
N LEU A 13 -27.62 -5.38 -12.35
CA LEU A 13 -28.86 -5.53 -13.13
C LEU A 13 -29.71 -4.27 -13.07
N TYR A 14 -29.76 -3.62 -11.90
CA TYR A 14 -30.48 -2.36 -11.72
C TYR A 14 -29.90 -1.24 -12.62
N ALA A 15 -28.59 -1.07 -12.63
CA ALA A 15 -27.92 -0.10 -13.51
C ALA A 15 -28.19 -0.39 -14.99
N LYS A 16 -28.13 -1.66 -15.40
CA LYS A 16 -28.33 -2.10 -16.79
C LYS A 16 -29.78 -2.01 -17.26
N GLN A 17 -30.71 -2.52 -16.46
CA GLN A 17 -32.11 -2.75 -16.93
C GLN A 17 -33.04 -1.62 -16.54
N VAL A 18 -32.90 -1.05 -15.34
CA VAL A 18 -33.79 -0.01 -14.81
C VAL A 18 -33.25 1.38 -15.13
N LEU A 19 -32.01 1.66 -14.75
CA LEU A 19 -31.40 2.97 -15.03
C LEU A 19 -31.01 3.14 -16.48
N LYS A 20 -30.75 2.05 -17.20
CA LYS A 20 -30.27 2.03 -18.59
C LYS A 20 -29.05 2.94 -18.78
N LYS A 21 -28.17 2.97 -17.79
CA LYS A 21 -26.98 3.78 -17.77
C LYS A 21 -25.75 2.95 -18.12
N HIS A 22 -24.78 3.60 -18.76
CA HIS A 22 -23.47 2.99 -18.94
C HIS A 22 -22.79 2.83 -17.56
N PHE A 23 -22.16 1.69 -17.34
CA PHE A 23 -21.40 1.43 -16.12
C PHE A 23 -20.14 0.64 -16.43
N LYS A 24 -19.16 0.75 -15.52
CA LYS A 24 -17.89 0.01 -15.55
C LYS A 24 -17.69 -0.66 -14.20
N ILE A 25 -17.13 -1.85 -14.19
CA ILE A 25 -16.77 -2.56 -12.98
C ILE A 25 -15.25 -2.77 -13.00
N ASP A 26 -14.58 -2.34 -11.96
CA ASP A 26 -13.13 -2.47 -11.80
C ASP A 26 -12.81 -3.12 -10.46
N THR A 27 -11.78 -3.98 -10.45
CA THR A 27 -11.16 -4.45 -9.20
C THR A 27 -10.01 -3.53 -8.87
N VAL A 28 -10.08 -2.92 -7.69
CA VAL A 28 -9.00 -2.11 -7.13
C VAL A 28 -8.23 -2.95 -6.14
N THR A 29 -6.92 -3.06 -6.34
CA THR A 29 -5.99 -3.74 -5.43
C THR A 29 -5.39 -2.72 -4.47
N ILE A 30 -5.53 -2.95 -3.18
CA ILE A 30 -4.92 -2.14 -2.13
C ILE A 30 -3.52 -2.67 -1.87
N THR A 31 -2.52 -1.92 -2.29
CA THR A 31 -1.10 -2.30 -2.12
C THR A 31 -0.48 -1.73 -0.86
N GLN A 32 -1.06 -0.62 -0.34
CA GLN A 32 -0.57 0.07 0.86
C GLN A 32 -1.71 0.83 1.54
N THR A 33 -1.77 0.81 2.88
CA THR A 33 -2.91 1.39 3.62
C THR A 33 -2.75 2.88 3.97
N LEU A 34 -1.56 3.43 3.92
CA LEU A 34 -1.28 4.82 4.29
C LEU A 34 -1.12 5.78 3.09
N ARG A 35 -0.99 5.24 1.88
CA ARG A 35 -0.74 6.03 0.67
C ARG A 35 -1.71 5.61 -0.42
N PHE A 36 -2.71 6.45 -0.67
CA PHE A 36 -3.68 6.22 -1.72
C PHE A 36 -3.34 7.08 -2.94
N GLY A 37 -3.31 6.45 -4.13
CA GLY A 37 -2.98 7.11 -5.39
C GLY A 37 -4.12 8.01 -5.90
N GLY A 38 -5.34 7.86 -5.36
CA GLY A 38 -6.47 8.66 -5.79
C GLY A 38 -7.80 8.26 -5.13
N LEU A 39 -8.89 8.78 -5.71
CA LEU A 39 -10.24 8.56 -5.21
C LEU A 39 -10.64 7.07 -5.21
N ALA A 40 -10.27 6.33 -6.26
CA ALA A 40 -10.63 4.91 -6.37
C ALA A 40 -10.02 4.10 -5.24
N ASP A 41 -8.73 4.28 -4.95
CA ASP A 41 -8.01 3.58 -3.88
C ASP A 41 -8.58 3.94 -2.51
N SER A 42 -8.86 5.23 -2.28
CA SER A 42 -9.46 5.72 -1.04
C SER A 42 -10.86 5.12 -0.83
N LEU A 43 -11.70 5.09 -1.87
CA LEU A 43 -13.03 4.49 -1.78
C LEU A 43 -12.95 2.97 -1.64
N ALA A 44 -12.00 2.32 -2.31
CA ALA A 44 -11.78 0.89 -2.19
C ALA A 44 -11.44 0.50 -0.75
N TYR A 45 -10.61 1.27 -0.08
CA TYR A 45 -10.21 0.98 1.30
C TYR A 45 -11.27 1.40 2.33
N HIS A 46 -11.70 2.67 2.30
CA HIS A 46 -12.60 3.24 3.32
C HIS A 46 -14.09 3.05 3.03
N GLY A 47 -14.47 2.84 1.77
CA GLY A 47 -15.87 2.73 1.37
C GLY A 47 -16.55 1.51 1.99
N LYS A 48 -17.84 1.63 2.31
CA LYS A 48 -18.67 0.54 2.86
C LYS A 48 -19.34 -0.23 1.72
N ILE A 49 -19.38 -1.56 1.84
CA ILE A 49 -20.06 -2.43 0.86
C ILE A 49 -21.54 -2.01 0.72
N GLY A 50 -22.02 -1.94 -0.51
CA GLY A 50 -23.37 -1.51 -0.86
C GLY A 50 -23.55 0.00 -0.94
N LYS A 51 -22.67 0.81 -0.34
CA LYS A 51 -22.79 2.27 -0.31
C LYS A 51 -22.41 2.92 -1.64
N VAL A 52 -23.17 3.96 -2.06
CA VAL A 52 -22.96 4.75 -3.27
C VAL A 52 -22.38 6.12 -2.93
N TYR A 53 -21.28 6.45 -3.57
CA TYR A 53 -20.51 7.69 -3.38
C TYR A 53 -20.58 8.59 -4.62
N GLY A 54 -20.32 9.86 -4.45
CA GLY A 54 -20.34 10.86 -5.52
C GLY A 54 -21.62 11.72 -5.53
N PRO A 55 -21.95 12.43 -6.62
CA PRO A 55 -21.30 12.29 -7.94
C PRO A 55 -19.90 12.89 -8.00
N TYR A 56 -19.03 12.24 -8.76
CA TYR A 56 -17.66 12.67 -9.06
C TYR A 56 -17.51 13.05 -10.52
N GLY A 57 -16.39 13.67 -10.87
CA GLY A 57 -16.07 14.06 -12.23
C GLY A 57 -16.58 15.47 -12.63
N PRO A 58 -16.18 15.96 -13.80
CA PRO A 58 -16.61 17.26 -14.33
C PRO A 58 -18.10 17.23 -14.70
N ARG A 59 -18.70 18.42 -14.89
CA ARG A 59 -20.15 18.56 -15.15
C ARG A 59 -20.68 17.72 -16.32
N ASN A 60 -19.86 17.52 -17.34
CA ASN A 60 -20.20 16.80 -18.57
C ASN A 60 -19.86 15.29 -18.53
N ALA A 61 -19.24 14.81 -17.45
CA ALA A 61 -18.85 13.41 -17.30
C ALA A 61 -18.92 12.97 -15.82
N ARG A 62 -20.09 13.17 -15.21
CA ARG A 62 -20.33 12.76 -13.82
C ARG A 62 -20.58 11.26 -13.69
N TYR A 63 -20.14 10.70 -12.58
CA TYR A 63 -20.38 9.29 -12.25
C TYR A 63 -20.59 9.10 -10.75
N LEU A 64 -21.31 8.03 -10.42
CA LEU A 64 -21.42 7.49 -9.06
C LEU A 64 -20.50 6.29 -8.93
N VAL A 65 -20.03 6.02 -7.73
CA VAL A 65 -19.23 4.83 -7.42
C VAL A 65 -19.91 4.03 -6.32
N GLN A 66 -20.17 2.76 -6.57
CA GLN A 66 -20.67 1.83 -5.56
C GLN A 66 -19.62 0.79 -5.22
N VAL A 67 -19.43 0.52 -3.94
CA VAL A 67 -18.59 -0.58 -3.45
C VAL A 67 -19.43 -1.84 -3.48
N LEU A 68 -19.09 -2.79 -4.35
CA LEU A 68 -19.85 -4.03 -4.52
C LEU A 68 -19.43 -5.11 -3.54
N SER A 69 -18.12 -5.34 -3.40
CA SER A 69 -17.57 -6.35 -2.51
C SER A 69 -16.14 -6.03 -2.12
N LYS A 70 -15.65 -6.67 -1.06
CA LYS A 70 -14.27 -6.58 -0.60
C LYS A 70 -13.74 -7.98 -0.30
N ALA A 71 -12.45 -8.19 -0.56
CA ALA A 71 -11.73 -9.39 -0.17
C ALA A 71 -10.47 -9.03 0.61
N PRO A 72 -10.07 -9.83 1.61
CA PRO A 72 -8.89 -9.56 2.43
C PRO A 72 -7.60 -9.87 1.66
N ASN A 73 -6.50 -9.25 2.13
CA ASN A 73 -5.13 -9.64 1.86
C ASN A 73 -4.33 -9.54 3.16
N GLU A 74 -3.16 -10.16 3.19
CA GLU A 74 -2.22 -10.04 4.30
C GLU A 74 -1.34 -8.82 4.11
N PHE A 75 -1.11 -8.06 5.18
CA PHE A 75 -0.30 -6.85 5.18
C PHE A 75 0.82 -6.95 6.19
N TYR A 76 1.99 -6.43 5.82
CA TYR A 76 3.21 -6.37 6.62
C TYR A 76 3.59 -4.93 6.89
N HIS A 77 3.84 -4.58 8.16
CA HIS A 77 4.37 -3.28 8.55
C HIS A 77 5.88 -3.37 8.61
N ILE A 78 6.55 -2.56 7.78
CA ILE A 78 7.99 -2.59 7.62
C ILE A 78 8.58 -1.18 7.57
N SER A 79 9.81 -1.07 8.06
CA SER A 79 10.67 0.10 7.86
C SER A 79 11.86 -0.28 7.00
N GLN A 80 12.38 0.68 6.23
CA GLN A 80 13.48 0.50 5.29
C GLN A 80 14.47 1.66 5.34
N ILE A 81 15.76 1.33 5.27
CA ILE A 81 16.85 2.26 4.92
C ILE A 81 17.45 1.73 3.62
N PHE A 82 17.22 2.44 2.52
CA PHE A 82 17.72 2.06 1.22
C PHE A 82 18.99 2.84 0.86
N ILE A 83 20.04 2.11 0.49
CA ILE A 83 21.32 2.66 0.04
C ILE A 83 21.49 2.32 -1.43
N ASP A 84 21.30 3.33 -2.28
CA ASP A 84 21.29 3.21 -3.73
C ASP A 84 22.71 3.01 -4.27
N THR A 85 22.94 1.92 -5.01
CA THR A 85 24.24 1.63 -5.64
C THR A 85 24.48 2.38 -6.94
N SER A 86 23.55 3.19 -7.41
CA SER A 86 23.81 4.17 -8.47
C SER A 86 24.67 5.35 -7.98
N PHE A 87 24.62 5.63 -6.65
CA PHE A 87 25.43 6.70 -6.03
C PHE A 87 26.64 6.17 -5.28
N PHE A 88 26.59 4.93 -4.79
CA PHE A 88 27.64 4.32 -3.97
C PHE A 88 28.12 3.01 -4.56
N SER A 89 29.43 2.75 -4.55
CA SER A 89 29.92 1.42 -4.88
C SER A 89 29.39 0.38 -3.87
N TYR A 90 29.28 -0.88 -4.30
CA TYR A 90 28.88 -2.00 -3.42
C TYR A 90 29.66 -2.05 -2.11
N ARG A 91 30.97 -1.81 -2.17
CA ARG A 91 31.85 -1.79 -0.97
C ARG A 91 31.48 -0.68 -0.01
N ILE A 92 31.17 0.51 -0.50
CA ILE A 92 30.77 1.65 0.32
C ILE A 92 29.37 1.39 0.91
N ALA A 93 28.43 0.95 0.10
CA ALA A 93 27.08 0.61 0.56
C ALA A 93 27.11 -0.47 1.66
N ASP A 94 27.91 -1.52 1.49
CA ASP A 94 28.09 -2.56 2.51
C ASP A 94 28.69 -2.02 3.81
N SER A 95 29.70 -1.16 3.70
CA SER A 95 30.31 -0.51 4.86
C SER A 95 29.31 0.34 5.64
N ILE A 96 28.49 1.15 4.93
CA ILE A 96 27.41 1.94 5.54
C ILE A 96 26.40 1.02 6.22
N GLY A 97 25.96 -0.03 5.55
CA GLY A 97 25.02 -1.01 6.10
C GLY A 97 25.54 -1.65 7.40
N ASN A 98 26.82 -2.01 7.43
CA ASN A 98 27.45 -2.59 8.62
C ASN A 98 27.54 -1.57 9.78
N VAL A 99 27.79 -0.29 9.49
CA VAL A 99 27.74 0.80 10.50
C VAL A 99 26.33 0.94 11.06
N ILE A 100 25.30 0.94 10.21
CA ILE A 100 23.89 1.02 10.63
C ILE A 100 23.55 -0.15 11.56
N LEU A 101 23.81 -1.39 11.13
CA LEU A 101 23.51 -2.58 11.92
C LEU A 101 24.24 -2.59 13.27
N ARG A 102 25.49 -2.16 13.30
CA ARG A 102 26.26 -2.04 14.54
C ARG A 102 25.62 -1.04 15.51
N LYS A 103 25.29 0.18 15.04
CA LYS A 103 24.65 1.22 15.87
C LYS A 103 23.32 0.76 16.44
N LEU A 104 22.50 0.05 15.64
CA LEU A 104 21.24 -0.54 16.10
C LEU A 104 21.47 -1.60 17.17
N LYS A 105 22.45 -2.50 16.97
CA LYS A 105 22.79 -3.54 17.93
C LYS A 105 23.32 -2.98 19.25
N GLU A 106 24.10 -1.91 19.20
CA GLU A 106 24.67 -1.21 20.38
C GLU A 106 23.62 -0.32 21.07
N GLY A 107 22.45 -0.08 20.46
CA GLY A 107 21.44 0.86 20.97
C GLY A 107 21.90 2.32 20.96
N SER A 108 22.95 2.64 20.18
CA SER A 108 23.52 3.99 20.11
C SER A 108 22.75 4.94 19.18
N ALA A 109 21.81 4.43 18.38
CA ALA A 109 20.89 5.20 17.55
C ALA A 109 19.61 4.39 17.29
N THR A 110 18.50 5.08 17.04
CA THR A 110 17.24 4.44 16.63
C THR A 110 17.22 4.16 15.12
N PHE A 111 16.34 3.28 14.67
CA PHE A 111 16.15 3.02 13.25
C PHE A 111 15.74 4.30 12.50
N GLU A 112 14.86 5.09 13.11
CA GLU A 112 14.35 6.35 12.60
C GLU A 112 15.45 7.41 12.45
N ASP A 113 16.37 7.51 13.39
CA ASP A 113 17.53 8.43 13.32
C ASP A 113 18.47 8.03 12.18
N LEU A 114 18.73 6.72 12.05
CA LEU A 114 19.59 6.19 11.00
C LEU A 114 18.93 6.31 9.61
N ALA A 115 17.61 6.12 9.52
CA ALA A 115 16.89 6.36 8.28
C ALA A 115 16.98 7.82 7.84
N LYS A 116 16.80 8.77 8.76
CA LYS A 116 16.97 10.21 8.47
C LYS A 116 18.38 10.57 8.04
N ALA A 117 19.39 9.88 8.59
CA ALA A 117 20.80 10.16 8.32
C ALA A 117 21.32 9.52 7.01
N TYR A 118 20.82 8.35 6.63
CA TYR A 118 21.38 7.54 5.55
C TYR A 118 20.44 7.27 4.38
N ALA A 119 19.11 7.30 4.58
CA ALA A 119 18.16 7.13 3.49
C ALA A 119 18.04 8.42 2.65
N LEU A 120 17.53 8.27 1.43
CA LEU A 120 17.28 9.38 0.51
C LEU A 120 15.79 9.61 0.33
N GLY A 121 15.41 10.87 0.12
CA GLY A 121 14.08 11.23 -0.30
C GLY A 121 12.99 11.06 0.79
N ARG A 122 11.84 10.57 0.36
CA ARG A 122 10.63 10.52 1.19
C ARG A 122 10.75 9.56 2.38
N ASP A 123 11.49 8.49 2.23
CA ASP A 123 11.67 7.48 3.28
C ASP A 123 12.51 8.03 4.43
N ALA A 124 13.51 8.88 4.15
CA ALA A 124 14.25 9.61 5.18
C ALA A 124 13.33 10.48 6.03
N ALA A 125 12.44 11.24 5.40
CA ALA A 125 11.50 12.12 6.11
C ALA A 125 10.51 11.35 7.01
N ALA A 126 10.15 10.12 6.61
CA ALA A 126 9.28 9.23 7.40
C ALA A 126 10.05 8.40 8.45
N GLY A 127 11.37 8.61 8.62
CA GLY A 127 12.17 7.78 9.52
C GLY A 127 12.28 6.32 9.05
N GLY A 128 12.14 6.09 7.76
CA GLY A 128 12.16 4.76 7.14
C GLY A 128 10.83 4.02 7.15
N ASP A 129 9.81 4.52 7.82
CA ASP A 129 8.51 3.85 7.90
C ASP A 129 7.83 3.78 6.53
N MET A 130 7.65 2.56 6.03
CA MET A 130 6.94 2.24 4.78
C MET A 130 5.44 2.03 4.99
N GLY A 131 5.00 1.90 6.24
CA GLY A 131 3.64 1.55 6.60
C GLY A 131 3.28 0.10 6.28
N TRP A 132 1.98 -0.17 6.21
CA TRP A 132 1.44 -1.49 5.92
C TRP A 132 1.38 -1.74 4.42
N ILE A 133 2.13 -2.73 3.95
CA ILE A 133 2.25 -3.13 2.54
C ILE A 133 1.61 -4.50 2.35
N ALA A 134 0.78 -4.62 1.33
CA ALA A 134 0.08 -5.85 1.00
C ALA A 134 1.04 -6.93 0.48
N ARG A 135 0.75 -8.18 0.79
CA ARG A 135 1.38 -9.34 0.17
C ARG A 135 1.19 -9.28 -1.35
N GLY A 136 2.26 -9.53 -2.09
CA GLY A 136 2.29 -9.41 -3.55
C GLY A 136 2.59 -8.00 -4.06
N ALA A 137 2.75 -7.00 -3.18
CA ALA A 137 3.09 -5.62 -3.56
C ALA A 137 4.59 -5.29 -3.41
N MET A 138 5.36 -6.17 -2.78
CA MET A 138 6.80 -6.04 -2.63
C MET A 138 7.55 -6.82 -3.72
N PHE A 139 8.82 -6.47 -3.96
CA PHE A 139 9.68 -7.33 -4.75
C PHE A 139 9.78 -8.72 -4.11
N PRO A 140 9.74 -9.82 -4.89
CA PRO A 140 9.68 -11.18 -4.35
C PRO A 140 10.79 -11.50 -3.33
N VAL A 141 12.02 -11.02 -3.57
CA VAL A 141 13.14 -11.21 -2.65
C VAL A 141 12.93 -10.49 -1.32
N ILE A 142 12.36 -9.30 -1.33
CA ILE A 142 12.03 -8.53 -0.12
C ILE A 142 10.88 -9.22 0.63
N GLU A 143 9.83 -9.61 -0.08
CA GLU A 143 8.67 -10.27 0.51
C GLU A 143 9.06 -11.57 1.21
N HIS A 144 9.90 -12.38 0.58
CA HIS A 144 10.41 -13.63 1.16
C HIS A 144 11.11 -13.38 2.51
N GLU A 145 12.00 -12.39 2.58
CA GLU A 145 12.72 -12.05 3.81
C GLU A 145 11.79 -11.47 4.88
N VAL A 146 10.85 -10.57 4.50
CA VAL A 146 9.87 -10.01 5.43
C VAL A 146 8.98 -11.09 6.06
N ILE A 147 8.60 -12.11 5.28
CA ILE A 147 7.81 -13.24 5.78
C ILE A 147 8.64 -14.09 6.76
N ALA A 148 9.91 -14.33 6.46
CA ALA A 148 10.79 -15.19 7.25
C ALA A 148 11.19 -14.59 8.60
N HIS A 149 11.23 -13.25 8.71
CA HIS A 149 11.65 -12.57 9.92
C HIS A 149 10.48 -12.29 10.89
N LYS A 150 10.81 -12.18 12.19
CA LYS A 150 9.85 -11.88 13.27
C LYS A 150 9.74 -10.38 13.50
N LYS A 151 8.66 -9.96 14.18
CA LYS A 151 8.48 -8.59 14.65
C LYS A 151 9.71 -8.10 15.43
N GLY A 152 10.18 -6.91 15.11
CA GLY A 152 11.34 -6.25 15.70
C GLY A 152 12.68 -6.65 15.11
N GLU A 153 12.75 -7.71 14.31
CA GLU A 153 14.01 -8.13 13.69
C GLU A 153 14.45 -7.14 12.61
N VAL A 154 15.76 -6.86 12.62
CA VAL A 154 16.43 -6.05 11.60
C VAL A 154 17.33 -6.97 10.78
N PHE A 155 17.21 -6.87 9.48
CA PHE A 155 17.98 -7.67 8.53
C PHE A 155 18.50 -6.86 7.36
N LYS A 156 19.55 -7.37 6.72
CA LYS A 156 20.21 -6.76 5.57
C LYS A 156 19.97 -7.61 4.34
N LEU A 157 19.61 -6.98 3.24
CA LEU A 157 19.30 -7.67 2.01
C LEU A 157 19.74 -6.86 0.79
N TRP A 158 20.33 -7.53 -0.20
CA TRP A 158 20.73 -6.95 -1.46
C TRP A 158 19.64 -7.13 -2.53
N THR A 159 19.41 -6.07 -3.30
CA THR A 159 18.62 -6.10 -4.51
C THR A 159 19.46 -5.60 -5.69
N SER A 160 18.93 -5.69 -6.91
CA SER A 160 19.60 -5.12 -8.09
C SER A 160 19.77 -3.61 -8.03
N ALA A 161 18.95 -2.91 -7.24
CA ALA A 161 19.01 -1.45 -7.08
C ALA A 161 19.96 -1.01 -5.95
N GLY A 162 20.26 -1.86 -4.98
CA GLY A 162 21.14 -1.52 -3.86
C GLY A 162 20.91 -2.35 -2.62
N LEU A 163 21.45 -1.84 -1.51
CA LEU A 163 21.38 -2.46 -0.20
C LEU A 163 20.16 -1.94 0.57
N ASN A 164 19.40 -2.87 1.14
CA ASN A 164 18.27 -2.59 2.00
C ASN A 164 18.59 -3.05 3.43
N ILE A 165 18.46 -2.18 4.40
CA ILE A 165 18.39 -2.50 5.83
C ILE A 165 16.92 -2.38 6.20
N MET A 166 16.32 -3.46 6.62
CA MET A 166 14.88 -3.56 6.87
C MET A 166 14.60 -3.94 8.31
N ARG A 167 13.47 -3.48 8.83
CA ARG A 167 12.92 -3.90 10.11
C ARG A 167 11.47 -4.30 9.92
N LYS A 168 11.08 -5.44 10.46
CA LYS A 168 9.68 -5.83 10.57
C LYS A 168 9.08 -5.19 11.82
N ASP A 169 8.21 -4.21 11.64
CA ASP A 169 7.72 -3.38 12.73
C ASP A 169 6.60 -4.05 13.54
N ASP A 170 5.76 -4.82 12.85
CA ASP A 170 4.63 -5.52 13.47
C ASP A 170 4.42 -6.92 12.91
N ASP A 171 3.61 -7.71 13.63
CA ASP A 171 3.09 -8.97 13.14
C ASP A 171 2.13 -8.72 11.96
N PRO A 172 2.06 -9.62 10.99
CA PRO A 172 1.18 -9.43 9.84
C PRO A 172 -0.30 -9.36 10.25
N LYS A 173 -1.08 -8.58 9.52
CA LYS A 173 -2.54 -8.47 9.73
C LYS A 173 -3.31 -8.72 8.46
N GLN A 174 -4.56 -9.21 8.62
CA GLN A 174 -5.53 -9.24 7.54
C GLN A 174 -6.25 -7.89 7.44
N ASP A 175 -6.34 -7.35 6.23
CA ASP A 175 -7.07 -6.11 5.95
C ASP A 175 -7.66 -6.16 4.54
N THR A 176 -8.44 -5.14 4.14
CA THR A 176 -8.98 -5.04 2.79
C THR A 176 -7.85 -5.00 1.77
N GLY A 177 -7.75 -6.03 0.93
CA GLY A 177 -6.74 -6.14 -0.13
C GLY A 177 -7.30 -5.88 -1.52
N PHE A 178 -8.56 -6.27 -1.74
CA PHE A 178 -9.23 -6.14 -3.04
C PHE A 178 -10.63 -5.59 -2.85
N THR A 179 -11.04 -4.69 -3.73
CA THR A 179 -12.39 -4.12 -3.71
C THR A 179 -12.94 -4.04 -5.13
N LEU A 180 -14.15 -4.55 -5.31
CA LEU A 180 -14.89 -4.43 -6.56
C LEU A 180 -15.71 -3.14 -6.52
N LEU A 181 -15.41 -2.22 -7.43
CA LEU A 181 -16.11 -0.95 -7.58
C LEU A 181 -16.91 -0.94 -8.87
N MET A 182 -18.15 -0.44 -8.79
CA MET A 182 -18.97 -0.14 -9.97
C MET A 182 -19.07 1.38 -10.14
N GLN A 183 -18.67 1.88 -11.29
CA GLN A 183 -18.90 3.27 -11.71
C GLN A 183 -20.15 3.32 -12.59
N VAL A 184 -21.12 4.17 -12.26
CA VAL A 184 -22.33 4.42 -13.06
C VAL A 184 -22.27 5.83 -13.59
N PHE A 185 -22.25 6.01 -14.91
CA PHE A 185 -22.18 7.31 -15.57
C PHE A 185 -23.57 7.97 -15.62
N LEU A 186 -23.61 9.29 -15.32
CA LEU A 186 -24.84 10.06 -15.17
C LEU A 186 -25.30 10.72 -16.47
#